data_dce3dd3bef1b3b3f412ee883f57d45a1
#
_entry.id   dce3dd3bef1b3b3f412ee883f57d45a1
#
_cell.length_a   1.000
_cell.length_b   1.000
_cell.length_c   1.000
_cell.angle_alpha   90.00
_cell.angle_beta   90.00
_cell.angle_gamma   90.00
#
_symmetry.space_group_name_H-M   'P 1'
#
loop_
_entity.id
_entity.type
_entity.pdbx_description
1 polymer ?
#
loop_
_entity_poly.entity_id
_entity_poly.type
_entity_poly.pdbx_seq_one_letter_code
_entity_poly.pdbx_strand_id
1 'polypeptide(L)'
;MILWQKNVYFCHMVQNEHFENQEHEWESALQVTGSDQPALQVNPKALERLKAGRQKLLSLKEYVDGILSRDITILSKAITLVESSLPSHQKLAQDIIAECIPYSGKALRLGITGVPGAGKSTFIEALGMELCRQDKRIAVLAIDPSSQRSKGSILGDKTRMEMLSQQRNAYIRPSASAGTLGGVARKTREAIILCEAAGFDTVLVETVGVGQSETAVYSMVDYFLLVLIGGAGDELQGIKRGIMEMADGIVVNKADGDNMNRADRAAAEIRNAIHLFPPSESGQKVKVTTCSALTNYNVPEVWNMVLTHVENIRKSGYLDEKRARQDVQMMLDTVESTLKSNFYENPLVKDMLKIVENDVENKRMSAYEGARRLLELHVV
;
A
#
# COMPACT_ATOMS: atom_id res chain seq x y z
N MET A 1 37.63 38.69 -2.74
CA MET A 1 38.64 38.30 -3.74
C MET A 1 38.59 36.81 -3.90
N ILE A 2 38.36 36.41 -5.10
CA ILE A 2 38.33 35.11 -5.80
C ILE A 2 36.92 34.67 -6.24
N LEU A 3 36.75 34.95 -7.51
CA LEU A 3 35.71 34.52 -8.44
C LEU A 3 35.70 33.00 -8.63
N TRP A 4 34.49 32.40 -8.87
CA TRP A 4 34.38 31.19 -9.66
C TRP A 4 33.40 31.40 -10.82
N GLN A 5 33.95 31.12 -12.00
CA GLN A 5 33.38 31.34 -13.33
C GLN A 5 32.36 30.26 -13.71
N LYS A 6 31.40 30.72 -14.50
CA LYS A 6 30.48 29.95 -15.32
C LYS A 6 31.23 29.14 -16.39
N ASN A 7 30.86 27.90 -16.64
CA ASN A 7 31.14 27.20 -17.88
C ASN A 7 29.85 26.82 -18.60
N VAL A 8 29.62 27.54 -19.69
CA VAL A 8 28.67 27.27 -20.76
C VAL A 8 29.40 26.46 -21.81
N TYR A 9 28.92 25.28 -22.18
CA TYR A 9 29.38 24.60 -23.39
C TYR A 9 28.33 24.73 -24.47
N PHE A 10 28.69 25.53 -25.45
CA PHE A 10 28.14 25.55 -26.82
C PHE A 10 28.69 24.35 -27.59
N CYS A 11 27.85 23.64 -28.32
CA CYS A 11 28.29 22.75 -29.38
C CYS A 11 27.64 23.17 -30.68
N HIS A 12 28.53 23.46 -31.66
CA HIS A 12 28.23 23.96 -32.97
C HIS A 12 27.71 22.88 -33.92
N MET A 13 26.91 23.37 -34.86
CA MET A 13 26.39 22.77 -36.09
C MET A 13 27.38 21.96 -36.91
N VAL A 14 26.88 20.91 -37.55
CA VAL A 14 27.24 20.52 -38.91
C VAL A 14 25.96 20.32 -39.71
N GLN A 15 25.92 20.99 -40.85
CA GLN A 15 24.86 20.96 -41.86
C GLN A 15 25.07 19.81 -42.87
N ASN A 16 23.94 19.45 -43.49
CA ASN A 16 23.72 18.85 -44.79
C ASN A 16 23.75 17.32 -44.88
N GLU A 17 22.57 16.72 -45.17
CA GLU A 17 22.22 16.34 -46.55
C GLU A 17 20.74 15.88 -46.64
N HIS A 18 20.15 16.14 -47.80
CA HIS A 18 18.79 15.89 -48.24
C HIS A 18 18.27 14.48 -47.95
N PHE A 19 17.07 14.40 -47.35
CA PHE A 19 16.10 13.33 -47.62
C PHE A 19 14.71 13.93 -47.80
N GLU A 20 14.10 13.56 -48.92
CA GLU A 20 12.80 14.01 -49.39
C GLU A 20 11.67 13.66 -48.42
N ASN A 21 10.79 14.63 -48.22
CA ASN A 21 9.52 14.54 -47.55
C ASN A 21 8.60 13.51 -48.25
N GLN A 22 8.20 12.46 -47.54
CA GLN A 22 6.91 11.85 -47.72
C GLN A 22 6.09 12.14 -46.45
N GLU A 23 5.23 13.14 -46.54
CA GLU A 23 4.20 13.44 -45.59
C GLU A 23 3.20 12.30 -45.56
N HIS A 24 3.28 11.42 -44.55
CA HIS A 24 2.14 10.63 -44.11
C HIS A 24 1.38 11.45 -43.09
N GLU A 25 0.29 12.07 -43.54
CA GLU A 25 -0.74 12.66 -42.68
C GLU A 25 -1.29 11.60 -41.75
N TRP A 26 -0.90 11.67 -40.48
CA TRP A 26 -1.64 11.03 -39.40
C TRP A 26 -2.81 11.95 -39.05
N GLU A 27 -4.00 11.65 -39.58
CA GLU A 27 -5.24 12.24 -39.11
C GLU A 27 -5.39 11.87 -37.61
N SER A 28 -5.05 12.82 -36.75
CA SER A 28 -5.37 12.75 -35.34
C SER A 28 -6.89 12.87 -35.20
N ALA A 29 -7.52 11.93 -34.49
CA ALA A 29 -8.95 11.92 -34.22
C ALA A 29 -9.43 13.10 -33.31
N LEU A 30 -8.62 14.15 -33.20
CA LEU A 30 -8.89 15.41 -32.53
C LEU A 30 -8.82 16.55 -33.54
N GLN A 31 -9.90 16.76 -34.30
CA GLN A 31 -10.11 18.02 -34.98
C GLN A 31 -10.42 19.12 -33.96
N VAL A 32 -9.42 19.95 -33.67
CA VAL A 32 -9.62 21.23 -32.97
C VAL A 32 -10.15 22.22 -33.98
N THR A 33 -11.46 22.29 -34.15
CA THR A 33 -12.10 23.41 -34.85
C THR A 33 -12.06 24.61 -33.88
N GLY A 34 -11.30 25.63 -34.24
CA GLY A 34 -11.31 26.93 -33.56
C GLY A 34 -12.68 27.57 -33.70
N SER A 35 -13.43 27.66 -32.62
CA SER A 35 -14.53 28.59 -32.44
C SER A 35 -14.57 29.06 -31.00
N ASP A 36 -14.59 30.36 -30.80
CA ASP A 36 -14.70 31.08 -29.52
C ASP A 36 -16.04 30.83 -28.85
N GLN A 37 -16.33 29.59 -28.47
CA GLN A 37 -17.44 29.26 -27.60
C GLN A 37 -16.97 28.42 -26.41
N PRO A 38 -17.37 28.74 -25.17
CA PRO A 38 -16.95 27.99 -24.02
C PRO A 38 -17.43 26.54 -24.13
N ALA A 39 -16.53 25.60 -24.17
CA ALA A 39 -16.77 24.17 -24.23
C ALA A 39 -17.37 23.67 -22.93
N LEU A 40 -18.69 23.88 -22.72
CA LEU A 40 -19.47 23.31 -21.63
C LEU A 40 -20.88 22.93 -22.11
N GLN A 41 -20.97 22.18 -23.20
CA GLN A 41 -22.16 21.35 -23.41
C GLN A 41 -21.81 19.91 -23.11
N VAL A 42 -21.88 19.55 -21.82
CA VAL A 42 -21.93 18.15 -21.40
C VAL A 42 -23.16 17.54 -22.08
N ASN A 43 -22.94 16.57 -22.96
CA ASN A 43 -24.01 15.89 -23.69
C ASN A 43 -25.07 15.39 -22.68
N PRO A 44 -26.31 15.86 -22.70
CA PRO A 44 -27.35 15.48 -21.74
C PRO A 44 -27.56 13.96 -21.68
N LYS A 45 -27.43 13.26 -22.81
CA LYS A 45 -27.52 11.78 -22.89
C LYS A 45 -26.35 11.10 -22.21
N ALA A 46 -25.14 11.70 -22.24
CA ALA A 46 -23.99 11.19 -21.49
C ALA A 46 -24.18 11.39 -19.98
N LEU A 47 -24.76 12.53 -19.57
CA LEU A 47 -25.11 12.81 -18.18
C LEU A 47 -26.21 11.86 -17.66
N GLU A 48 -27.21 11.57 -18.49
CA GLU A 48 -28.26 10.59 -18.17
C GLU A 48 -27.70 9.17 -18.08
N ARG A 49 -26.80 8.78 -18.99
CA ARG A 49 -26.09 7.49 -18.90
C ARG A 49 -25.19 7.39 -17.66
N LEU A 50 -24.51 8.48 -17.27
CA LEU A 50 -23.75 8.56 -16.02
C LEU A 50 -24.67 8.54 -14.79
N LYS A 51 -25.85 9.17 -14.85
CA LYS A 51 -26.86 9.09 -13.79
C LYS A 51 -27.54 7.72 -13.70
N ALA A 52 -27.85 7.11 -14.85
CA ALA A 52 -28.40 5.74 -14.92
C ALA A 52 -27.37 4.67 -14.55
N GLY A 53 -26.08 4.93 -14.78
CA GLY A 53 -24.96 4.08 -14.37
C GLY A 53 -24.54 4.22 -12.90
N ARG A 54 -25.16 5.11 -12.11
CA ARG A 54 -25.01 5.10 -10.66
C ARG A 54 -25.64 3.82 -10.12
N GLN A 55 -24.79 2.80 -9.96
CA GLN A 55 -25.22 1.56 -9.32
C GLN A 55 -25.85 1.91 -7.99
N LYS A 56 -27.12 1.54 -7.83
CA LYS A 56 -27.84 1.67 -6.57
C LYS A 56 -27.02 0.97 -5.49
N LEU A 57 -26.68 1.71 -4.42
CA LEU A 57 -26.01 1.10 -3.27
C LEU A 57 -26.89 -0.06 -2.76
N LEU A 58 -26.26 -1.17 -2.45
CA LEU A 58 -26.93 -2.28 -1.80
C LEU A 58 -27.30 -1.90 -0.36
N SER A 59 -28.27 -2.55 0.23
CA SER A 59 -28.57 -2.39 1.64
C SER A 59 -27.45 -3.00 2.50
N LEU A 60 -27.37 -2.60 3.78
CA LEU A 60 -26.46 -3.17 4.75
C LEU A 60 -26.53 -4.71 4.76
N LYS A 61 -27.74 -5.25 4.82
CA LYS A 61 -27.97 -6.68 4.83
C LYS A 61 -27.45 -7.40 3.59
N GLU A 62 -27.68 -6.84 2.39
CA GLU A 62 -27.18 -7.41 1.13
C GLU A 62 -25.65 -7.44 1.08
N TYR A 63 -24.98 -6.40 1.64
CA TYR A 63 -23.52 -6.39 1.75
C TYR A 63 -23.03 -7.48 2.69
N VAL A 64 -23.59 -7.55 3.90
CA VAL A 64 -23.16 -8.52 4.93
C VAL A 64 -23.43 -9.95 4.47
N ASP A 65 -24.65 -10.26 4.01
CA ASP A 65 -24.99 -11.59 3.51
C ASP A 65 -24.09 -12.01 2.32
N GLY A 66 -23.80 -11.09 1.41
CA GLY A 66 -22.91 -11.33 0.28
C GLY A 66 -21.46 -11.60 0.71
N ILE A 67 -20.91 -10.83 1.67
CA ILE A 67 -19.57 -11.06 2.21
C ILE A 67 -19.50 -12.45 2.89
N LEU A 68 -20.46 -12.75 3.78
CA LEU A 68 -20.49 -14.02 4.51
C LEU A 68 -20.74 -15.23 3.59
N SER A 69 -21.47 -15.05 2.48
CA SER A 69 -21.62 -16.06 1.44
C SER A 69 -20.44 -16.17 0.47
N ARG A 70 -19.38 -15.36 0.71
CA ARG A 70 -18.14 -15.39 -0.07
C ARG A 70 -18.27 -14.86 -1.51
N ASP A 71 -19.22 -13.94 -1.76
CA ASP A 71 -19.35 -13.26 -3.04
C ASP A 71 -18.24 -12.20 -3.21
N ILE A 72 -17.31 -12.50 -4.12
CA ILE A 72 -16.15 -11.63 -4.42
C ILE A 72 -16.58 -10.27 -5.00
N THR A 73 -17.71 -10.24 -5.72
CA THR A 73 -18.22 -8.99 -6.32
C THR A 73 -18.74 -8.07 -5.21
N ILE A 74 -19.47 -8.61 -4.25
CA ILE A 74 -19.98 -7.84 -3.11
C ILE A 74 -18.83 -7.42 -2.19
N LEU A 75 -17.89 -8.31 -1.90
CA LEU A 75 -16.66 -7.97 -1.16
C LEU A 75 -15.92 -6.80 -1.82
N SER A 76 -15.71 -6.85 -3.14
CA SER A 76 -15.04 -5.78 -3.88
C SER A 76 -15.78 -4.45 -3.79
N LYS A 77 -17.12 -4.47 -3.85
CA LYS A 77 -17.96 -3.27 -3.66
C LYS A 77 -17.86 -2.73 -2.24
N ALA A 78 -17.90 -3.59 -1.23
CA ALA A 78 -17.75 -3.19 0.17
C ALA A 78 -16.38 -2.54 0.44
N ILE A 79 -15.28 -3.13 -0.06
CA ILE A 79 -13.95 -2.53 0.05
C ILE A 79 -13.90 -1.18 -0.68
N THR A 80 -14.60 -1.02 -1.82
CA THR A 80 -14.70 0.28 -2.50
C THR A 80 -15.40 1.34 -1.65
N LEU A 81 -16.40 0.96 -0.83
CA LEU A 81 -17.02 1.88 0.12
C LEU A 81 -16.06 2.30 1.23
N VAL A 82 -15.29 1.35 1.76
CA VAL A 82 -14.22 1.61 2.75
C VAL A 82 -13.18 2.60 2.21
N GLU A 83 -12.80 2.47 0.95
CA GLU A 83 -11.82 3.34 0.29
C GLU A 83 -12.38 4.72 -0.06
N SER A 84 -13.70 4.87 -0.12
CA SER A 84 -14.37 6.12 -0.51
C SER A 84 -14.19 7.21 0.56
N SER A 85 -14.11 8.47 0.09
CA SER A 85 -14.10 9.66 0.97
C SER A 85 -15.49 10.27 1.17
N LEU A 86 -16.53 9.75 0.49
CA LEU A 86 -17.90 10.28 0.62
C LEU A 86 -18.49 9.93 2.00
N PRO A 87 -19.04 10.91 2.76
CA PRO A 87 -19.56 10.66 4.12
C PRO A 87 -20.64 9.58 4.18
N SER A 88 -21.53 9.52 3.18
CA SER A 88 -22.59 8.50 3.10
C SER A 88 -22.02 7.09 2.89
N HIS A 89 -20.92 6.95 2.10
CA HIS A 89 -20.24 5.69 1.91
C HIS A 89 -19.49 5.26 3.17
N GLN A 90 -18.85 6.21 3.86
CA GLN A 90 -18.12 5.92 5.10
C GLN A 90 -19.05 5.40 6.19
N LYS A 91 -20.23 6.01 6.37
CA LYS A 91 -21.20 5.54 7.34
C LYS A 91 -21.64 4.11 7.04
N LEU A 92 -22.05 3.81 5.80
CA LEU A 92 -22.44 2.47 5.40
C LEU A 92 -21.29 1.46 5.54
N ALA A 93 -20.05 1.86 5.19
CA ALA A 93 -18.86 1.01 5.37
C ALA A 93 -18.63 0.65 6.84
N GLN A 94 -18.76 1.60 7.77
CA GLN A 94 -18.62 1.34 9.20
C GLN A 94 -19.72 0.41 9.73
N ASP A 95 -20.97 0.57 9.28
CA ASP A 95 -22.06 -0.33 9.62
C ASP A 95 -21.77 -1.76 9.12
N ILE A 96 -21.28 -1.92 7.88
CA ILE A 96 -20.87 -3.22 7.31
C ILE A 96 -19.74 -3.85 8.13
N ILE A 97 -18.71 -3.05 8.48
CA ILE A 97 -17.56 -3.54 9.26
C ILE A 97 -18.02 -4.02 10.64
N ALA A 98 -18.87 -3.25 11.33
CA ALA A 98 -19.40 -3.61 12.64
C ALA A 98 -20.11 -4.98 12.62
N GLU A 99 -20.93 -5.24 11.60
CA GLU A 99 -21.61 -6.53 11.41
C GLU A 99 -20.63 -7.67 11.00
N CYS A 100 -19.49 -7.34 10.36
CA CYS A 100 -18.49 -8.33 9.92
C CYS A 100 -17.45 -8.68 11.00
N ILE A 101 -17.22 -7.83 12.00
CA ILE A 101 -16.24 -8.06 13.08
C ILE A 101 -16.38 -9.44 13.75
N PRO A 102 -17.58 -9.92 14.13
CA PRO A 102 -17.72 -11.23 14.78
C PRO A 102 -17.26 -12.43 13.94
N TYR A 103 -17.16 -12.26 12.63
CA TYR A 103 -16.74 -13.29 11.67
C TYR A 103 -15.28 -13.18 11.26
N SER A 104 -14.58 -12.13 11.70
CA SER A 104 -13.17 -11.85 11.40
C SER A 104 -12.21 -12.45 12.44
N GLY A 105 -10.93 -12.15 12.34
CA GLY A 105 -9.91 -12.51 13.35
C GLY A 105 -9.32 -13.91 13.21
N LYS A 106 -9.72 -14.71 12.21
CA LYS A 106 -9.29 -16.11 12.08
C LYS A 106 -8.15 -16.32 11.07
N ALA A 107 -7.99 -15.41 10.10
CA ALA A 107 -6.93 -15.52 9.10
C ALA A 107 -5.55 -15.24 9.68
N LEU A 108 -4.53 -15.79 9.02
CA LEU A 108 -3.15 -15.38 9.21
C LEU A 108 -2.89 -14.11 8.38
N ARG A 109 -2.38 -13.06 9.02
CA ARG A 109 -2.05 -11.78 8.38
C ARG A 109 -0.53 -11.71 8.18
N LEU A 110 -0.08 -11.79 6.93
CA LEU A 110 1.34 -11.74 6.57
C LEU A 110 1.67 -10.43 5.84
N GLY A 111 2.48 -9.58 6.47
CA GLY A 111 3.05 -8.40 5.85
C GLY A 111 4.31 -8.74 5.07
N ILE A 112 4.42 -8.25 3.83
CA ILE A 112 5.58 -8.48 2.96
C ILE A 112 6.13 -7.13 2.53
N THR A 113 7.37 -6.86 2.94
CA THR A 113 8.11 -5.64 2.64
C THR A 113 9.47 -5.96 2.04
N GLY A 114 10.18 -4.94 1.60
CA GLY A 114 11.53 -5.06 1.03
C GLY A 114 11.79 -4.01 -0.04
N VAL A 115 13.03 -3.91 -0.46
CA VAL A 115 13.47 -2.93 -1.45
C VAL A 115 12.74 -3.08 -2.80
N PRO A 116 12.59 -2.01 -3.58
CA PRO A 116 12.10 -2.12 -4.96
C PRO A 116 12.95 -3.13 -5.76
N GLY A 117 12.29 -3.97 -6.55
CA GLY A 117 13.00 -4.99 -7.33
C GLY A 117 13.37 -6.27 -6.56
N ALA A 118 13.11 -6.37 -5.25
CA ALA A 118 13.37 -7.59 -4.47
C ALA A 118 12.56 -8.81 -4.92
N GLY A 119 11.53 -8.62 -5.75
CA GLY A 119 10.67 -9.69 -6.24
C GLY A 119 9.54 -10.04 -5.28
N LYS A 120 9.04 -9.05 -4.50
CA LYS A 120 7.91 -9.23 -3.57
C LYS A 120 6.67 -9.79 -4.26
N SER A 121 6.23 -9.16 -5.33
CA SER A 121 5.03 -9.61 -6.07
C SER A 121 5.22 -11.00 -6.68
N THR A 122 6.42 -11.34 -7.17
CA THR A 122 6.76 -12.69 -7.66
C THR A 122 6.73 -13.71 -6.51
N PHE A 123 7.24 -13.33 -5.33
CA PHE A 123 7.18 -14.17 -4.13
C PHE A 123 5.74 -14.39 -3.67
N ILE A 124 4.91 -13.34 -3.68
CA ILE A 124 3.48 -13.43 -3.35
C ILE A 124 2.76 -14.36 -4.32
N GLU A 125 3.08 -14.27 -5.61
CA GLU A 125 2.51 -15.15 -6.62
C GLU A 125 2.92 -16.61 -6.40
N ALA A 126 4.21 -16.88 -6.19
CA ALA A 126 4.71 -18.23 -5.93
C ALA A 126 4.10 -18.84 -4.65
N LEU A 127 4.12 -18.08 -3.54
CA LEU A 127 3.51 -18.50 -2.28
C LEU A 127 1.99 -18.67 -2.42
N GLY A 128 1.33 -17.74 -3.07
CA GLY A 128 -0.12 -17.77 -3.29
C GLY A 128 -0.55 -18.99 -4.11
N MET A 129 0.17 -19.30 -5.17
CA MET A 129 -0.09 -20.51 -5.96
C MET A 129 0.10 -21.79 -5.15
N GLU A 130 1.12 -21.84 -4.28
CA GLU A 130 1.34 -22.99 -3.38
C GLU A 130 0.19 -23.15 -2.38
N LEU A 131 -0.28 -22.06 -1.79
CA LEU A 131 -1.40 -22.09 -0.85
C LEU A 131 -2.73 -22.45 -1.55
N CYS A 132 -2.96 -21.96 -2.76
CA CYS A 132 -4.14 -22.33 -3.56
C CYS A 132 -4.16 -23.83 -3.89
N ARG A 133 -2.99 -24.46 -4.14
CA ARG A 133 -2.90 -25.92 -4.32
C ARG A 133 -3.27 -26.71 -3.07
N GLN A 134 -3.10 -26.10 -1.88
CA GLN A 134 -3.50 -26.66 -0.60
C GLN A 134 -4.96 -26.31 -0.22
N ASP A 135 -5.75 -25.86 -1.19
CA ASP A 135 -7.15 -25.44 -1.01
C ASP A 135 -7.35 -24.26 -0.05
N LYS A 136 -6.29 -23.48 0.24
CA LYS A 136 -6.38 -22.27 1.03
C LYS A 136 -6.93 -21.10 0.22
N ARG A 137 -7.72 -20.26 0.88
CA ARG A 137 -8.25 -19.02 0.31
C ARG A 137 -7.37 -17.85 0.71
N ILE A 138 -6.92 -17.07 -0.27
CA ILE A 138 -5.91 -16.03 -0.08
C ILE A 138 -6.44 -14.70 -0.56
N ALA A 139 -6.31 -13.66 0.29
CA ALA A 139 -6.46 -12.28 -0.13
C ALA A 139 -5.09 -11.59 -0.20
N VAL A 140 -4.83 -10.85 -1.27
CA VAL A 140 -3.64 -10.00 -1.45
C VAL A 140 -4.08 -8.55 -1.50
N LEU A 141 -3.60 -7.75 -0.56
CA LEU A 141 -3.86 -6.32 -0.44
C LEU A 141 -2.54 -5.58 -0.68
N ALA A 142 -2.42 -4.82 -1.77
CA ALA A 142 -1.25 -4.02 -2.04
C ALA A 142 -1.44 -2.59 -1.49
N ILE A 143 -0.45 -2.06 -0.79
CA ILE A 143 -0.44 -0.68 -0.28
C ILE A 143 0.53 0.15 -1.11
N ASP A 144 -0.01 1.04 -1.94
CA ASP A 144 0.76 2.01 -2.72
C ASP A 144 0.43 3.45 -2.33
N PRO A 145 1.22 4.09 -1.47
CA PRO A 145 1.01 5.50 -1.12
C PRO A 145 1.34 6.46 -2.28
N SER A 146 2.01 6.00 -3.34
CA SER A 146 2.43 6.84 -4.48
C SER A 146 1.37 6.94 -5.59
N SER A 147 0.27 6.19 -5.51
CA SER A 147 -0.78 6.12 -6.54
C SER A 147 -1.53 7.44 -6.80
N GLN A 148 -1.26 8.51 -6.02
CA GLN A 148 -1.79 9.86 -6.27
C GLN A 148 -1.35 10.44 -7.63
N ARG A 149 -0.20 10.05 -8.16
CA ARG A 149 0.36 10.62 -9.41
C ARG A 149 0.04 9.81 -10.66
N SER A 150 -0.31 8.55 -10.54
CA SER A 150 -0.60 7.69 -11.69
C SER A 150 -1.94 6.98 -11.52
N LYS A 151 -2.99 7.51 -12.15
CA LYS A 151 -4.31 6.84 -12.26
C LYS A 151 -4.26 5.45 -12.94
N GLY A 152 -3.06 4.92 -13.22
CA GLY A 152 -2.78 3.68 -13.95
C GLY A 152 -2.27 2.51 -13.12
N SER A 153 -2.05 2.64 -11.77
CA SER A 153 -1.44 1.55 -10.98
C SER A 153 -2.37 0.35 -10.75
N ILE A 154 -3.69 0.53 -10.85
CA ILE A 154 -4.67 -0.55 -10.62
C ILE A 154 -4.50 -1.73 -11.59
N LEU A 155 -4.04 -1.48 -12.82
CA LEU A 155 -3.77 -2.53 -13.81
C LEU A 155 -2.39 -3.17 -13.59
N GLY A 156 -1.39 -2.42 -13.10
CA GLY A 156 -0.02 -2.89 -12.95
C GLY A 156 0.18 -4.03 -11.95
N ASP A 157 -0.57 -4.05 -10.84
CA ASP A 157 -0.40 -5.08 -9.81
C ASP A 157 -1.10 -6.41 -10.19
N LYS A 158 -2.23 -6.34 -10.90
CA LYS A 158 -2.87 -7.56 -11.45
C LYS A 158 -2.02 -8.20 -12.56
N THR A 159 -1.34 -7.41 -13.38
CA THR A 159 -0.46 -7.92 -14.43
C THR A 159 0.84 -8.51 -13.89
N ARG A 160 1.22 -8.21 -12.64
CA ARG A 160 2.39 -8.79 -11.97
C ARG A 160 2.12 -10.15 -11.31
N MET A 161 0.85 -10.50 -11.10
CA MET A 161 0.40 -11.74 -10.44
C MET A 161 -0.66 -12.44 -11.32
N GLU A 162 -0.32 -12.67 -12.59
CA GLU A 162 -1.28 -13.17 -13.60
C GLU A 162 -1.84 -14.55 -13.24
N MET A 163 -0.98 -15.47 -12.85
CA MET A 163 -1.39 -16.85 -12.54
C MET A 163 -2.25 -16.89 -11.28
N LEU A 164 -1.87 -16.12 -10.24
CA LEU A 164 -2.62 -16.07 -9.00
C LEU A 164 -3.97 -15.38 -9.18
N SER A 165 -4.06 -14.36 -10.04
CA SER A 165 -5.31 -13.64 -10.32
C SER A 165 -6.39 -14.49 -10.99
N GLN A 166 -6.01 -15.61 -11.60
CA GLN A 166 -6.91 -16.57 -12.26
C GLN A 166 -7.41 -17.67 -11.29
N GLN A 167 -6.84 -17.76 -10.09
CA GLN A 167 -7.25 -18.76 -9.11
C GLN A 167 -8.57 -18.39 -8.45
N ARG A 168 -9.51 -19.34 -8.37
CA ARG A 168 -10.81 -19.14 -7.72
C ARG A 168 -10.69 -18.86 -6.20
N ASN A 169 -9.62 -19.37 -5.60
CA ASN A 169 -9.32 -19.23 -4.18
C ASN A 169 -8.48 -17.97 -3.85
N ALA A 170 -8.14 -17.15 -4.86
CA ALA A 170 -7.36 -15.94 -4.69
C ALA A 170 -8.19 -14.69 -4.95
N TYR A 171 -7.98 -13.68 -4.14
CA TYR A 171 -8.53 -12.33 -4.32
C TYR A 171 -7.38 -11.32 -4.27
N ILE A 172 -7.20 -10.54 -5.33
CA ILE A 172 -6.15 -9.52 -5.40
C ILE A 172 -6.79 -8.15 -5.48
N ARG A 173 -6.49 -7.29 -4.50
CA ARG A 173 -6.96 -5.91 -4.44
C ARG A 173 -5.78 -4.94 -4.42
N PRO A 174 -5.46 -4.29 -5.54
CA PRO A 174 -4.58 -3.13 -5.54
C PRO A 174 -5.23 -2.00 -4.74
N SER A 175 -4.50 -1.38 -3.83
CA SER A 175 -5.03 -0.22 -3.09
C SER A 175 -5.11 1.00 -4.00
N ALA A 176 -6.31 1.55 -4.13
CA ALA A 176 -6.53 2.83 -4.81
C ALA A 176 -6.36 4.03 -3.85
N SER A 177 -5.58 3.89 -2.80
CA SER A 177 -5.54 4.85 -1.71
C SER A 177 -4.75 6.12 -2.07
N ALA A 178 -5.47 7.10 -2.59
CA ALA A 178 -5.08 8.50 -2.47
C ALA A 178 -5.35 8.94 -1.03
N GLY A 179 -4.33 9.35 -0.28
CA GLY A 179 -4.53 9.85 1.09
C GLY A 179 -3.26 9.93 1.93
N THR A 180 -3.41 10.38 3.16
CA THR A 180 -2.35 10.33 4.16
C THR A 180 -2.04 8.88 4.54
N LEU A 181 -0.82 8.59 4.97
CA LEU A 181 -0.39 7.25 5.38
C LEU A 181 -1.35 6.62 6.42
N GLY A 182 -1.82 7.39 7.41
CA GLY A 182 -2.79 6.92 8.40
C GLY A 182 -4.14 6.56 7.81
N GLY A 183 -4.63 7.33 6.83
CA GLY A 183 -5.89 7.03 6.13
C GLY A 183 -5.80 5.75 5.29
N VAL A 184 -4.63 5.49 4.68
CA VAL A 184 -4.36 4.26 3.92
C VAL A 184 -4.31 3.06 4.87
N ALA A 185 -3.61 3.19 6.00
CA ALA A 185 -3.50 2.13 7.01
C ALA A 185 -4.87 1.72 7.56
N ARG A 186 -5.75 2.70 7.89
CA ARG A 186 -7.10 2.44 8.34
C ARG A 186 -7.89 1.64 7.31
N LYS A 187 -7.95 2.12 6.05
CA LYS A 187 -8.69 1.47 4.96
C LYS A 187 -8.21 0.05 4.70
N THR A 188 -6.91 -0.20 4.80
CA THR A 188 -6.34 -1.54 4.63
C THR A 188 -6.75 -2.47 5.77
N ARG A 189 -6.74 -2.00 7.04
CA ARG A 189 -7.22 -2.80 8.17
C ARG A 189 -8.70 -3.15 8.04
N GLU A 190 -9.53 -2.19 7.66
CA GLU A 190 -10.94 -2.39 7.40
C GLU A 190 -11.15 -3.42 6.27
N ALA A 191 -10.33 -3.37 5.20
CA ALA A 191 -10.34 -4.38 4.13
C ALA A 191 -9.91 -5.77 4.62
N ILE A 192 -8.94 -5.87 5.55
CA ILE A 192 -8.54 -7.14 6.18
C ILE A 192 -9.75 -7.76 6.91
N ILE A 193 -10.48 -6.99 7.72
CA ILE A 193 -11.68 -7.46 8.43
C ILE A 193 -12.71 -8.05 7.45
N LEU A 194 -12.98 -7.35 6.35
CA LEU A 194 -13.93 -7.81 5.33
C LEU A 194 -13.44 -9.09 4.61
N CYS A 195 -12.14 -9.19 4.31
CA CYS A 195 -11.57 -10.40 3.72
C CYS A 195 -11.67 -11.59 4.70
N GLU A 196 -11.38 -11.39 5.99
CA GLU A 196 -11.50 -12.41 7.00
C GLU A 196 -12.96 -12.87 7.16
N ALA A 197 -13.92 -11.95 7.21
CA ALA A 197 -15.35 -12.25 7.25
C ALA A 197 -15.81 -13.01 5.99
N ALA A 198 -15.24 -12.73 4.82
CA ALA A 198 -15.47 -13.48 3.59
C ALA A 198 -14.81 -14.87 3.59
N GLY A 199 -14.15 -15.29 4.69
CA GLY A 199 -13.58 -16.62 4.89
C GLY A 199 -12.27 -16.84 4.15
N PHE A 200 -11.41 -15.82 3.99
CA PHE A 200 -10.03 -16.00 3.56
C PHE A 200 -9.17 -16.52 4.71
N ASP A 201 -8.38 -17.57 4.45
CA ASP A 201 -7.51 -18.21 5.44
C ASP A 201 -6.23 -17.42 5.70
N THR A 202 -5.78 -16.70 4.69
CA THR A 202 -4.54 -15.91 4.72
C THR A 202 -4.76 -14.57 4.03
N VAL A 203 -4.32 -13.49 4.67
CA VAL A 203 -4.31 -12.14 4.09
C VAL A 203 -2.86 -11.69 3.96
N LEU A 204 -2.40 -11.53 2.72
CA LEU A 204 -1.08 -11.02 2.37
C LEU A 204 -1.17 -9.51 2.17
N VAL A 205 -0.34 -8.75 2.87
CA VAL A 205 -0.30 -7.28 2.74
C VAL A 205 1.05 -6.87 2.18
N GLU A 206 1.08 -6.40 0.92
CA GLU A 206 2.31 -5.99 0.23
C GLU A 206 2.55 -4.48 0.36
N THR A 207 3.80 -4.09 0.67
CA THR A 207 4.26 -2.70 0.56
C THR A 207 4.95 -2.45 -0.77
N VAL A 208 4.82 -1.24 -1.33
CA VAL A 208 5.50 -0.87 -2.59
C VAL A 208 6.98 -0.55 -2.39
N GLY A 209 7.49 -0.56 -1.15
CA GLY A 209 8.94 -0.47 -0.85
C GLY A 209 9.52 0.94 -0.90
N VAL A 210 8.70 1.97 -0.78
CA VAL A 210 9.15 3.37 -0.79
C VAL A 210 8.58 4.13 0.41
N GLY A 211 9.28 4.16 1.52
CA GLY A 211 9.01 5.11 2.59
C GLY A 211 8.30 4.52 3.80
N GLN A 212 7.34 5.23 4.39
CA GLN A 212 6.76 4.95 5.71
C GLN A 212 5.65 3.88 5.73
N SER A 213 5.33 3.25 4.60
CA SER A 213 4.29 2.20 4.51
C SER A 213 4.64 0.93 5.28
N GLU A 214 5.91 0.70 5.55
CA GLU A 214 6.41 -0.48 6.27
C GLU A 214 5.92 -0.51 7.71
N THR A 215 5.98 0.62 8.42
CA THR A 215 5.49 0.73 9.81
C THR A 215 3.97 0.55 9.88
N ALA A 216 3.26 1.09 8.88
CA ALA A 216 1.81 0.93 8.78
C ALA A 216 1.42 -0.55 8.57
N VAL A 217 2.15 -1.29 7.71
CA VAL A 217 1.91 -2.73 7.50
C VAL A 217 2.26 -3.52 8.76
N TYR A 218 3.41 -3.26 9.39
CA TYR A 218 3.80 -3.91 10.64
C TYR A 218 2.71 -3.82 11.71
N SER A 219 2.07 -2.65 11.83
CA SER A 219 1.02 -2.42 12.82
C SER A 219 -0.31 -3.17 12.57
N MET A 220 -0.46 -3.95 11.50
CA MET A 220 -1.72 -4.62 11.15
C MET A 220 -1.57 -6.11 10.82
N VAL A 221 -0.36 -6.67 10.94
CA VAL A 221 -0.07 -8.06 10.56
C VAL A 221 0.43 -8.89 11.73
N ASP A 222 0.28 -10.21 11.64
CA ASP A 222 0.74 -11.16 12.64
C ASP A 222 2.23 -11.46 12.49
N TYR A 223 2.68 -11.55 11.24
CA TYR A 223 4.06 -11.79 10.84
C TYR A 223 4.51 -10.78 9.79
N PHE A 224 5.69 -10.19 9.97
CA PHE A 224 6.27 -9.21 9.07
C PHE A 224 7.53 -9.77 8.41
N LEU A 225 7.41 -10.09 7.11
CA LEU A 225 8.48 -10.68 6.30
C LEU A 225 9.21 -9.60 5.51
N LEU A 226 10.52 -9.52 5.72
CA LEU A 226 11.40 -8.66 4.94
C LEU A 226 12.03 -9.45 3.79
N VAL A 227 11.80 -9.03 2.55
CA VAL A 227 12.35 -9.64 1.32
C VAL A 227 13.50 -8.80 0.81
N LEU A 228 14.68 -9.40 0.71
CA LEU A 228 15.94 -8.80 0.28
C LEU A 228 16.50 -9.49 -0.96
N ILE A 229 17.57 -8.92 -1.54
CA ILE A 229 18.31 -9.48 -2.67
C ILE A 229 19.75 -9.75 -2.23
N GLY A 230 20.32 -10.86 -2.68
CA GLY A 230 21.74 -11.14 -2.49
C GLY A 230 22.62 -10.34 -3.47
N GLY A 231 23.73 -9.80 -2.96
CA GLY A 231 24.78 -9.20 -3.80
C GLY A 231 24.77 -7.67 -3.88
N ALA A 232 23.90 -7.00 -3.18
CA ALA A 232 23.84 -5.54 -3.10
C ALA A 232 24.54 -5.06 -1.81
N GLY A 233 25.87 -5.05 -1.80
CA GLY A 233 26.66 -4.57 -0.64
C GLY A 233 26.28 -3.14 -0.20
N ASP A 234 25.92 -2.26 -1.13
CA ASP A 234 25.42 -0.93 -0.84
C ASP A 234 23.94 -0.91 -0.42
N GLU A 235 23.14 -1.93 -0.79
CA GLU A 235 21.72 -1.99 -0.42
C GLU A 235 21.49 -2.37 1.04
N LEU A 236 22.39 -3.13 1.66
CA LEU A 236 22.36 -3.36 3.11
C LEU A 236 22.52 -2.04 3.89
N GLN A 237 23.31 -1.10 3.35
CA GLN A 237 23.43 0.25 3.91
C GLN A 237 22.20 1.12 3.61
N GLY A 238 21.49 0.86 2.52
CA GLY A 238 20.23 1.54 2.15
C GLY A 238 18.98 1.02 2.88
N ILE A 239 19.06 -0.18 3.49
CA ILE A 239 17.96 -0.72 4.29
C ILE A 239 17.95 0.02 5.63
N LYS A 240 16.89 0.77 5.87
CA LYS A 240 16.71 1.45 7.15
C LYS A 240 16.75 0.40 8.26
N ARG A 241 17.72 0.54 9.16
CA ARG A 241 17.92 -0.36 10.32
C ARG A 241 16.60 -0.69 11.05
N GLY A 242 15.72 0.31 11.19
CA GLY A 242 14.43 0.14 11.82
C GLY A 242 13.49 -0.88 11.15
N ILE A 243 13.60 -1.11 9.81
CA ILE A 243 12.78 -2.14 9.13
C ILE A 243 13.29 -3.54 9.48
N MET A 244 14.61 -3.70 9.59
CA MET A 244 15.21 -4.98 10.00
C MET A 244 14.86 -5.33 11.44
N GLU A 245 14.79 -4.34 12.32
CA GLU A 245 14.40 -4.51 13.73
C GLU A 245 12.93 -4.91 13.90
N MET A 246 12.04 -4.49 12.97
CA MET A 246 10.62 -4.86 12.97
C MET A 246 10.34 -6.23 12.35
N ALA A 247 11.28 -6.81 11.59
CA ALA A 247 11.04 -8.03 10.85
C ALA A 247 10.96 -9.26 11.78
N ASP A 248 9.88 -10.04 11.66
CA ASP A 248 9.71 -11.33 12.32
C ASP A 248 10.52 -12.43 11.59
N GLY A 249 10.83 -12.23 10.30
CA GLY A 249 11.73 -13.04 9.51
C GLY A 249 12.23 -12.33 8.27
N ILE A 250 13.36 -12.80 7.76
CA ILE A 250 14.04 -12.21 6.60
C ILE A 250 14.30 -13.30 5.56
N VAL A 251 13.99 -12.99 4.31
CA VAL A 251 14.30 -13.86 3.18
C VAL A 251 15.13 -13.13 2.14
N VAL A 252 16.24 -13.75 1.74
CA VAL A 252 17.06 -13.29 0.62
C VAL A 252 16.56 -14.01 -0.63
N ASN A 253 15.85 -13.28 -1.47
CA ASN A 253 15.23 -13.77 -2.70
C ASN A 253 16.22 -13.79 -3.88
N LYS A 254 15.80 -14.38 -4.99
CA LYS A 254 16.60 -14.59 -6.22
C LYS A 254 17.83 -15.47 -5.99
N ALA A 255 17.69 -16.45 -5.08
CA ALA A 255 18.71 -17.48 -4.85
C ALA A 255 18.60 -18.58 -5.93
N ASP A 256 18.89 -18.23 -7.18
CA ASP A 256 18.87 -19.12 -8.33
C ASP A 256 20.08 -18.88 -9.25
N GLY A 257 20.43 -19.87 -10.08
CA GLY A 257 21.55 -19.82 -11.00
C GLY A 257 22.84 -19.36 -10.33
N ASP A 258 23.54 -18.43 -10.97
CA ASP A 258 24.82 -17.89 -10.50
C ASP A 258 24.69 -17.00 -9.24
N ASN A 259 23.47 -16.61 -8.88
CA ASN A 259 23.24 -15.73 -7.74
C ASN A 259 23.11 -16.47 -6.40
N MET A 260 23.01 -17.81 -6.40
CA MET A 260 22.82 -18.61 -5.17
C MET A 260 23.91 -18.33 -4.13
N ASN A 261 25.20 -18.39 -4.53
CA ASN A 261 26.31 -18.12 -3.62
C ASN A 261 26.29 -16.69 -3.02
N ARG A 262 25.81 -15.72 -3.79
CA ARG A 262 25.69 -14.33 -3.31
C ARG A 262 24.54 -14.21 -2.32
N ALA A 263 23.42 -14.86 -2.58
CA ALA A 263 22.26 -14.88 -1.67
C ALA A 263 22.63 -15.55 -0.33
N ASP A 264 23.36 -16.66 -0.34
CA ASP A 264 23.78 -17.35 0.87
C ASP A 264 24.77 -16.52 1.71
N ARG A 265 25.71 -15.84 1.08
CA ARG A 265 26.63 -14.91 1.77
C ARG A 265 25.86 -13.76 2.41
N ALA A 266 24.96 -13.12 1.67
CA ALA A 266 24.12 -12.05 2.22
C ALA A 266 23.25 -12.53 3.38
N ALA A 267 22.66 -13.73 3.30
CA ALA A 267 21.91 -14.32 4.39
C ALA A 267 22.78 -14.57 5.63
N ALA A 268 24.06 -14.98 5.46
CA ALA A 268 24.98 -15.16 6.56
C ALA A 268 25.36 -13.82 7.23
N GLU A 269 25.64 -12.79 6.44
CA GLU A 269 25.91 -11.43 6.93
C GLU A 269 24.73 -10.87 7.72
N ILE A 270 23.50 -11.02 7.21
CA ILE A 270 22.29 -10.57 7.87
C ILE A 270 22.08 -11.34 9.19
N ARG A 271 22.30 -12.66 9.24
CA ARG A 271 22.21 -13.43 10.49
C ARG A 271 23.15 -12.87 11.55
N ASN A 272 24.37 -12.54 11.17
CA ASN A 272 25.34 -11.94 12.09
C ASN A 272 24.89 -10.54 12.56
N ALA A 273 24.33 -9.72 11.67
CA ALA A 273 23.86 -8.38 12.02
C ALA A 273 22.68 -8.41 12.98
N ILE A 274 21.74 -9.36 12.82
CA ILE A 274 20.56 -9.47 13.67
C ILE A 274 20.91 -9.78 15.13
N HIS A 275 22.00 -10.48 15.39
CA HIS A 275 22.45 -10.73 16.77
C HIS A 275 22.79 -9.47 17.56
N LEU A 276 22.97 -8.33 16.87
CA LEU A 276 23.22 -7.03 17.49
C LEU A 276 21.93 -6.27 17.83
N PHE A 277 20.76 -6.78 17.41
CA PHE A 277 19.48 -6.14 17.68
C PHE A 277 18.90 -6.56 19.04
N PRO A 278 18.06 -5.71 19.65
CA PRO A 278 17.36 -6.11 20.86
C PRO A 278 16.49 -7.35 20.60
N PRO A 279 16.21 -8.16 21.63
CA PRO A 279 15.28 -9.29 21.49
C PRO A 279 13.92 -8.83 20.97
N SER A 280 13.30 -9.63 20.09
CA SER A 280 11.94 -9.39 19.63
C SER A 280 10.95 -9.40 20.82
N GLU A 281 9.97 -8.51 20.81
CA GLU A 281 8.90 -8.48 21.81
C GLU A 281 8.15 -9.81 21.92
N SER A 282 8.04 -10.55 20.83
CA SER A 282 7.43 -11.89 20.81
C SER A 282 8.25 -12.98 21.51
N GLY A 283 9.50 -12.67 21.90
CA GLY A 283 10.47 -13.66 22.40
C GLY A 283 10.97 -14.66 21.32
N GLN A 284 10.49 -14.54 20.08
CA GLN A 284 10.90 -15.41 18.98
C GLN A 284 12.16 -14.88 18.32
N LYS A 285 13.04 -15.80 17.86
CA LYS A 285 14.23 -15.42 17.10
C LYS A 285 13.85 -15.15 15.64
N VAL A 286 14.35 -14.03 15.11
CA VAL A 286 14.24 -13.72 13.69
C VAL A 286 15.00 -14.75 12.87
N LYS A 287 14.32 -15.47 11.99
CA LYS A 287 14.94 -16.45 11.09
C LYS A 287 15.31 -15.79 9.77
N VAL A 288 16.49 -16.15 9.23
CA VAL A 288 16.98 -15.69 7.92
C VAL A 288 17.22 -16.91 7.04
N THR A 289 16.59 -16.90 5.85
CA THR A 289 16.78 -17.96 4.84
C THR A 289 16.90 -17.36 3.44
N THR A 290 17.26 -18.19 2.47
CA THR A 290 17.29 -17.84 1.05
C THR A 290 16.13 -18.49 0.33
N CYS A 291 15.62 -17.88 -0.75
CA CYS A 291 14.65 -18.48 -1.65
C CYS A 291 14.80 -17.96 -3.08
N SER A 292 14.18 -18.66 -4.03
CA SER A 292 13.92 -18.15 -5.36
C SER A 292 12.42 -18.22 -5.65
N ALA A 293 11.78 -17.06 -5.71
CA ALA A 293 10.39 -16.97 -6.11
C ALA A 293 10.16 -17.40 -7.58
N LEU A 294 11.17 -17.24 -8.43
CA LEU A 294 11.11 -17.60 -9.84
C LEU A 294 11.08 -19.12 -10.06
N THR A 295 11.91 -19.85 -9.31
CA THR A 295 12.03 -21.32 -9.45
C THR A 295 11.25 -22.08 -8.37
N ASN A 296 10.52 -21.37 -7.51
CA ASN A 296 9.84 -21.90 -6.33
C ASN A 296 10.80 -22.60 -5.31
N TYR A 297 12.09 -22.32 -5.39
CA TYR A 297 13.08 -22.85 -4.45
C TYR A 297 12.87 -22.25 -3.07
N ASN A 298 12.73 -23.08 -2.05
CA ASN A 298 12.59 -22.72 -0.64
C ASN A 298 11.36 -21.87 -0.28
N VAL A 299 10.42 -21.64 -1.19
CA VAL A 299 9.17 -20.90 -0.90
C VAL A 299 8.30 -21.64 0.12
N PRO A 300 8.11 -22.99 0.04
CA PRO A 300 7.40 -23.74 1.07
C PRO A 300 8.08 -23.67 2.44
N GLU A 301 9.40 -23.65 2.52
CA GLU A 301 10.17 -23.53 3.77
C GLU A 301 10.02 -22.16 4.41
N VAL A 302 9.96 -21.09 3.59
CA VAL A 302 9.65 -19.73 4.08
C VAL A 302 8.23 -19.73 4.68
N TRP A 303 7.27 -20.36 4.02
CA TRP A 303 5.92 -20.50 4.58
C TRP A 303 5.89 -21.29 5.89
N ASN A 304 6.62 -22.40 5.98
CA ASN A 304 6.73 -23.18 7.22
C ASN A 304 7.40 -22.36 8.35
N MET A 305 8.33 -21.48 8.02
CA MET A 305 8.93 -20.53 8.96
C MET A 305 7.87 -19.58 9.53
N VAL A 306 7.02 -19.03 8.67
CA VAL A 306 5.88 -18.15 9.06
C VAL A 306 4.90 -18.91 9.96
N LEU A 307 4.45 -20.10 9.55
CA LEU A 307 3.52 -20.91 10.30
C LEU A 307 4.05 -21.27 11.69
N THR A 308 5.31 -21.71 11.79
CA THR A 308 5.96 -22.07 13.05
C THR A 308 5.99 -20.89 14.01
N HIS A 309 6.35 -19.69 13.52
CA HIS A 309 6.39 -18.49 14.33
C HIS A 309 5.00 -18.14 14.84
N VAL A 310 4.01 -18.06 13.93
CA VAL A 310 2.62 -17.70 14.29
C VAL A 310 2.01 -18.71 15.26
N GLU A 311 2.30 -19.99 15.10
CA GLU A 311 1.87 -21.03 16.05
C GLU A 311 2.48 -20.83 17.45
N ASN A 312 3.77 -20.51 17.52
CA ASN A 312 4.46 -20.26 18.78
C ASN A 312 3.88 -19.04 19.52
N ILE A 313 3.68 -17.91 18.81
CA ILE A 313 3.11 -16.70 19.43
C ILE A 313 1.63 -16.88 19.77
N ARG A 314 0.90 -17.74 19.08
CA ARG A 314 -0.46 -18.12 19.43
C ARG A 314 -0.49 -18.96 20.72
N LYS A 315 0.38 -19.96 20.85
CA LYS A 315 0.50 -20.79 22.04
C LYS A 315 0.90 -19.98 23.28
N SER A 316 1.71 -18.96 23.13
CA SER A 316 2.11 -18.06 24.23
C SER A 316 1.04 -17.02 24.60
N GLY A 317 -0.02 -16.85 23.81
CA GLY A 317 -1.01 -15.77 23.96
C GLY A 317 -0.56 -14.42 23.38
N TYR A 318 0.70 -14.30 22.95
CA TYR A 318 1.22 -13.06 22.41
C TYR A 318 0.50 -12.57 21.15
N LEU A 319 -0.01 -13.50 20.31
CA LEU A 319 -0.76 -13.14 19.10
C LEU A 319 -2.00 -12.30 19.44
N ASP A 320 -2.78 -12.71 20.42
CA ASP A 320 -4.00 -12.02 20.83
C ASP A 320 -3.67 -10.67 21.47
N GLU A 321 -2.61 -10.62 22.29
CA GLU A 321 -2.10 -9.37 22.87
C GLU A 321 -1.59 -8.41 21.79
N LYS A 322 -0.82 -8.90 20.81
CA LYS A 322 -0.34 -8.10 19.65
C LYS A 322 -1.52 -7.49 18.89
N ARG A 323 -2.53 -8.29 18.55
CA ARG A 323 -3.73 -7.84 17.85
C ARG A 323 -4.53 -6.81 18.65
N ALA A 324 -4.72 -7.04 19.95
CA ALA A 324 -5.41 -6.08 20.81
C ALA A 324 -4.67 -4.73 20.87
N ARG A 325 -3.34 -4.74 21.00
CA ARG A 325 -2.52 -3.51 20.93
C ARG A 325 -2.64 -2.82 19.57
N GLN A 326 -2.65 -3.57 18.48
CA GLN A 326 -2.84 -3.05 17.13
C GLN A 326 -4.21 -2.37 16.97
N ASP A 327 -5.27 -2.94 17.53
CA ASP A 327 -6.62 -2.37 17.45
C ASP A 327 -6.74 -1.07 18.27
N VAL A 328 -6.14 -1.02 19.47
CA VAL A 328 -6.07 0.22 20.26
C VAL A 328 -5.28 1.30 19.54
N GLN A 329 -4.13 0.94 18.96
CA GLN A 329 -3.32 1.91 18.20
C GLN A 329 -4.10 2.46 16.99
N MET A 330 -4.82 1.59 16.26
CA MET A 330 -5.68 2.02 15.16
C MET A 330 -6.77 3.01 15.61
N MET A 331 -7.37 2.76 16.76
CA MET A 331 -8.35 3.69 17.34
C MET A 331 -7.72 5.07 17.58
N LEU A 332 -6.54 5.11 18.20
CA LEU A 332 -5.83 6.35 18.48
C LEU A 332 -5.42 7.08 17.19
N ASP A 333 -4.85 6.36 16.21
CA ASP A 333 -4.48 6.91 14.90
C ASP A 333 -5.70 7.47 14.16
N THR A 334 -6.86 6.82 14.30
CA THR A 334 -8.13 7.27 13.72
C THR A 334 -8.61 8.57 14.38
N VAL A 335 -8.54 8.66 15.69
CA VAL A 335 -8.87 9.88 16.44
C VAL A 335 -7.98 11.03 15.99
N GLU A 336 -6.65 10.83 15.98
CA GLU A 336 -5.69 11.85 15.58
C GLU A 336 -5.93 12.34 14.15
N SER A 337 -6.07 11.40 13.20
CA SER A 337 -6.30 11.74 11.80
C SER A 337 -7.63 12.48 11.58
N THR A 338 -8.68 12.10 12.32
CA THR A 338 -9.99 12.74 12.24
C THR A 338 -9.96 14.16 12.83
N LEU A 339 -9.33 14.35 13.98
CA LEU A 339 -9.15 15.68 14.58
C LEU A 339 -8.37 16.60 13.63
N LYS A 340 -7.28 16.08 13.05
CA LYS A 340 -6.48 16.83 12.08
C LYS A 340 -7.27 17.19 10.83
N SER A 341 -8.05 16.26 10.28
CA SER A 341 -8.92 16.50 9.14
C SER A 341 -9.97 17.56 9.46
N ASN A 342 -10.71 17.40 10.56
CA ASN A 342 -11.74 18.34 10.98
C ASN A 342 -11.19 19.76 11.19
N PHE A 343 -9.98 19.85 11.74
CA PHE A 343 -9.32 21.14 11.92
C PHE A 343 -9.03 21.82 10.59
N TYR A 344 -8.36 21.13 9.65
CA TYR A 344 -8.01 21.74 8.36
C TYR A 344 -9.20 21.88 7.39
N GLU A 345 -10.28 21.13 7.61
CA GLU A 345 -11.52 21.27 6.81
C GLU A 345 -12.45 22.36 7.32
N ASN A 346 -12.23 22.86 8.54
CA ASN A 346 -13.00 23.98 9.08
C ASN A 346 -12.86 25.21 8.16
N PRO A 347 -13.98 25.81 7.67
CA PRO A 347 -13.93 26.97 6.78
C PRO A 347 -13.13 28.14 7.34
N LEU A 348 -13.29 28.44 8.64
CA LEU A 348 -12.58 29.54 9.29
C LEU A 348 -11.07 29.31 9.30
N VAL A 349 -10.63 28.07 9.53
CA VAL A 349 -9.21 27.69 9.48
C VAL A 349 -8.69 27.78 8.05
N LYS A 350 -9.44 27.27 7.05
CA LYS A 350 -9.04 27.36 5.64
C LYS A 350 -8.83 28.80 5.17
N ASP A 351 -9.74 29.69 5.54
CA ASP A 351 -9.68 31.09 5.13
C ASP A 351 -8.48 31.82 5.78
N MET A 352 -8.26 31.54 7.07
CA MET A 352 -7.16 32.16 7.83
C MET A 352 -5.79 31.53 7.54
N LEU A 353 -5.72 30.26 7.14
CA LEU A 353 -4.46 29.53 6.96
C LEU A 353 -3.49 30.26 6.01
N LYS A 354 -3.98 30.65 4.82
CA LYS A 354 -3.15 31.38 3.83
C LYS A 354 -2.67 32.73 4.32
N ILE A 355 -3.48 33.43 5.12
CA ILE A 355 -3.12 34.73 5.70
C ILE A 355 -2.01 34.53 6.73
N VAL A 356 -2.18 33.56 7.62
CA VAL A 356 -1.20 33.24 8.65
C VAL A 356 0.11 32.72 8.05
N GLU A 357 0.06 31.84 7.03
CA GLU A 357 1.23 31.37 6.30
C GLU A 357 2.03 32.55 5.74
N ASN A 358 1.35 33.48 5.02
CA ASN A 358 2.02 34.67 4.46
C ASN A 358 2.61 35.58 5.54
N ASP A 359 1.97 35.72 6.71
CA ASP A 359 2.50 36.54 7.82
C ASP A 359 3.73 35.88 8.48
N VAL A 360 3.75 34.55 8.58
CA VAL A 360 4.90 33.80 9.08
C VAL A 360 6.06 33.85 8.09
N GLU A 361 5.82 33.62 6.80
CA GLU A 361 6.83 33.68 5.74
C GLU A 361 7.51 35.04 5.66
N ASN A 362 6.74 36.12 5.79
CA ASN A 362 7.24 37.50 5.78
C ASN A 362 7.74 37.97 7.15
N LYS A 363 7.88 37.07 8.13
CA LYS A 363 8.38 37.40 9.50
C LYS A 363 7.55 38.47 10.22
N ARG A 364 6.29 38.65 9.88
CA ARG A 364 5.36 39.53 10.58
C ARG A 364 4.77 38.89 11.84
N MET A 365 4.87 37.57 11.91
CA MET A 365 4.37 36.75 13.02
C MET A 365 5.31 35.57 13.24
N SER A 366 5.45 35.12 14.50
CA SER A 366 6.18 33.89 14.78
C SER A 366 5.36 32.65 14.39
N ALA A 367 6.03 31.56 14.02
CA ALA A 367 5.34 30.29 13.70
C ALA A 367 4.48 29.79 14.88
N TYR A 368 4.93 29.99 16.14
CA TYR A 368 4.16 29.63 17.32
C TYR A 368 2.87 30.45 17.45
N GLU A 369 2.95 31.76 17.26
CA GLU A 369 1.78 32.65 17.30
C GLU A 369 0.80 32.34 16.16
N GLY A 370 1.30 32.03 14.96
CA GLY A 370 0.48 31.60 13.85
C GLY A 370 -0.31 30.31 14.16
N ALA A 371 0.38 29.32 14.72
CA ALA A 371 -0.27 28.07 15.14
C ALA A 371 -1.34 28.33 16.23
N ARG A 372 -1.04 29.17 17.23
CA ARG A 372 -1.97 29.52 18.31
C ARG A 372 -3.25 30.15 17.76
N ARG A 373 -3.13 31.13 16.84
CA ARG A 373 -4.30 31.79 16.21
C ARG A 373 -5.17 30.82 15.44
N LEU A 374 -4.57 29.88 14.68
CA LEU A 374 -5.33 28.88 13.93
C LEU A 374 -6.06 27.91 14.89
N LEU A 375 -5.42 27.51 15.98
CA LEU A 375 -6.01 26.59 16.97
C LEU A 375 -7.19 27.24 17.71
N GLU A 376 -7.12 28.53 18.02
CA GLU A 376 -8.22 29.29 18.66
C GLU A 376 -9.48 29.34 17.82
N LEU A 377 -9.38 29.32 16.48
CA LEU A 377 -10.53 29.25 15.57
C LEU A 377 -11.30 27.93 15.61
N HIS A 378 -10.69 26.88 16.15
CA HIS A 378 -11.34 25.55 16.20
C HIS A 378 -12.06 25.29 17.51
N VAL A 379 -11.80 26.07 18.54
CA VAL A 379 -12.39 25.90 19.90
C VAL A 379 -13.77 26.59 19.99
N VAL A 380 -14.21 27.31 18.96
CA VAL A 380 -15.52 27.95 18.86
C VAL A 380 -16.42 27.12 17.93
#